data_111863cbb69202f670a093c3a1b06a79
#
_entry.id   111863cbb69202f670a093c3a1b06a79
#
_cell.length_a   1.000
_cell.length_b   1.000
_cell.length_c   1.000
_cell.angle_alpha   90.00
_cell.angle_beta   90.00
_cell.angle_gamma   90.00
#
_symmetry.space_group_name_H-M   'P 1'
#
loop_
_entity.id
_entity.type
_entity.pdbx_description
1 polymer ?
#
loop_
_entity_poly.entity_id
_entity_poly.type
_entity_poly.pdbx_seq_one_letter_code
_entity_poly.pdbx_strand_id
1 'polypeptide(L)'
;FQLGYSLDQRDALYKAATQAGYKKEFLEKTGLVIAYDNGNVNDRFRGRVIFPVHTLSGKVVAFGGRVLKKDEKTAKYVNSPESEIYHKSNELYGIYFAKQAIMKQDRCFLVEGYMDVIGMHQVGVENVVASSGTALTQGQIRLIHRFTNNITVLYDGDAAGIKAALRGIDMLLEEGMNVKVVLLPAGEDPDSFARSHSASEFAEFISQNETDFIRFKTKLLLAEAGGDPIKRSALISDIIRTVAIIPDNIARSVYIRECSTTMEIDEQVLLNEVNKIRLNKEENQAAKSVRNTPPVQPPANTIPEYPDFPGYQPYTPEEANTLPPENIPPPLPEDYIPEEEAGPPPTPPYEVPTAPNIQVQPKRSPFEAYELALLRYIVRYGERVLYDYVDEETNEHVIMRVADYIRFDLERDDLTFYTPAFKQMLDEAAEHCQNEGFMASRYFLAHPDPNISRLAANLISDKYQLSKYHTKFRELEQEEDKLDYLVPREIYSMKDAYILYKIKDIQAKIKEAQNKGDME
;
A
#
# COMPACT_ATOMS: atom_id res chain seq x y z
N PHE A 1 6.75 10.33 -15.21
CA PHE A 1 5.38 9.93 -14.84
C PHE A 1 4.67 9.11 -15.94
N GLN A 2 5.29 8.92 -17.12
CA GLN A 2 4.77 8.11 -18.22
C GLN A 2 3.37 8.55 -18.70
N LEU A 3 3.17 9.86 -18.80
CA LEU A 3 1.90 10.41 -19.29
C LEU A 3 1.62 9.97 -20.72
N GLY A 4 0.34 9.77 -21.04
CA GLY A 4 -0.13 9.41 -22.35
C GLY A 4 -1.36 10.20 -22.79
N TYR A 5 -1.88 9.90 -23.97
CA TYR A 5 -3.13 10.44 -24.47
C TYR A 5 -4.01 9.33 -25.05
N SER A 6 -5.25 9.25 -24.60
CA SER A 6 -6.25 8.35 -25.16
C SER A 6 -6.99 9.08 -26.29
N LEU A 7 -6.99 8.48 -27.48
CA LEU A 7 -7.60 9.07 -28.66
C LEU A 7 -9.09 9.36 -28.46
N ASP A 8 -9.60 10.42 -29.12
CA ASP A 8 -11.02 10.76 -29.08
C ASP A 8 -11.83 9.91 -30.07
N GLN A 9 -11.59 8.61 -30.07
CA GLN A 9 -12.32 7.60 -30.80
C GLN A 9 -13.02 6.67 -29.81
N ARG A 10 -14.13 6.08 -30.26
CA ARG A 10 -15.02 5.34 -29.39
C ARG A 10 -14.35 4.11 -28.74
N ASP A 11 -13.55 3.38 -29.53
CA ASP A 11 -13.02 2.05 -29.22
C ASP A 11 -11.57 1.84 -29.72
N ALA A 12 -10.79 2.92 -29.83
CA ALA A 12 -9.42 2.87 -30.33
C ALA A 12 -8.51 2.00 -29.46
N LEU A 13 -8.57 2.18 -28.13
CA LEU A 13 -7.81 1.37 -27.18
C LEU A 13 -8.28 -0.09 -27.22
N TYR A 14 -9.61 -0.32 -27.24
CA TYR A 14 -10.16 -1.67 -27.30
C TYR A 14 -9.66 -2.44 -28.51
N LYS A 15 -9.72 -1.83 -29.71
CA LYS A 15 -9.24 -2.45 -30.94
C LYS A 15 -7.73 -2.74 -30.89
N ALA A 16 -6.94 -1.75 -30.50
CA ALA A 16 -5.49 -1.92 -30.41
C ALA A 16 -5.09 -3.01 -29.41
N ALA A 17 -5.72 -3.03 -28.24
CA ALA A 17 -5.45 -4.01 -27.19
C ALA A 17 -5.85 -5.43 -27.61
N THR A 18 -7.02 -5.61 -28.23
CA THR A 18 -7.47 -6.93 -28.70
C THR A 18 -6.61 -7.42 -29.87
N GLN A 19 -6.17 -6.53 -30.76
CA GLN A 19 -5.22 -6.86 -31.82
C GLN A 19 -3.85 -7.28 -31.26
N ALA A 20 -3.44 -6.69 -30.14
CA ALA A 20 -2.23 -7.09 -29.40
C ALA A 20 -2.41 -8.36 -28.56
N GLY A 21 -3.58 -9.02 -28.61
CA GLY A 21 -3.84 -10.29 -27.92
C GLY A 21 -4.43 -10.17 -26.52
N TYR A 22 -4.74 -8.96 -26.03
CA TYR A 22 -5.39 -8.79 -24.74
C TYR A 22 -6.88 -9.18 -24.82
N LYS A 23 -7.35 -9.93 -23.82
CA LYS A 23 -8.76 -10.37 -23.77
C LYS A 23 -9.66 -9.24 -23.30
N LYS A 24 -10.85 -9.10 -23.91
CA LYS A 24 -11.89 -8.12 -23.54
C LYS A 24 -12.20 -8.15 -22.05
N GLU A 25 -12.32 -9.34 -21.47
CA GLU A 25 -12.62 -9.55 -20.05
C GLU A 25 -11.65 -8.78 -19.12
N PHE A 26 -10.35 -8.82 -19.38
CA PHE A 26 -9.36 -8.10 -18.58
C PHE A 26 -9.42 -6.58 -18.79
N LEU A 27 -9.70 -6.12 -20.00
CA LEU A 27 -9.86 -4.70 -20.28
C LEU A 27 -11.09 -4.13 -19.56
N GLU A 28 -12.15 -4.92 -19.43
CA GLU A 28 -13.36 -4.57 -18.70
C GLU A 28 -13.14 -4.61 -17.18
N LYS A 29 -12.56 -5.69 -16.64
CA LYS A 29 -12.26 -5.84 -15.21
C LYS A 29 -11.30 -4.77 -14.68
N THR A 30 -10.34 -4.32 -15.48
CA THR A 30 -9.44 -3.22 -15.13
C THR A 30 -10.04 -1.84 -15.36
N GLY A 31 -11.26 -1.77 -15.90
CA GLY A 31 -11.98 -0.53 -16.16
C GLY A 31 -11.38 0.34 -17.27
N LEU A 32 -10.61 -0.24 -18.19
CA LEU A 32 -10.09 0.46 -19.38
C LEU A 32 -11.18 0.67 -20.42
N VAL A 33 -12.12 -0.27 -20.50
CA VAL A 33 -13.27 -0.20 -21.39
C VAL A 33 -14.58 -0.37 -20.62
N ILE A 34 -15.68 0.05 -21.25
CA ILE A 34 -17.04 -0.13 -20.74
C ILE A 34 -17.78 -0.96 -21.78
N ALA A 35 -18.21 -2.16 -21.39
CA ALA A 35 -19.08 -3.00 -22.21
C ALA A 35 -20.54 -2.69 -21.89
N TYR A 36 -21.37 -2.69 -22.93
CA TYR A 36 -22.82 -2.47 -22.85
C TYR A 36 -23.57 -3.74 -23.26
N ASP A 37 -24.79 -3.89 -22.76
CA ASP A 37 -25.65 -5.06 -23.02
C ASP A 37 -25.93 -5.29 -24.52
N ASN A 38 -25.86 -4.25 -25.33
CA ASN A 38 -26.02 -4.32 -26.79
C ASN A 38 -24.74 -4.76 -27.54
N GLY A 39 -23.73 -5.26 -26.81
CA GLY A 39 -22.47 -5.75 -27.38
C GLY A 39 -21.44 -4.65 -27.71
N ASN A 40 -21.81 -3.37 -27.62
CA ASN A 40 -20.89 -2.26 -27.88
C ASN A 40 -19.85 -2.16 -26.75
N VAL A 41 -18.63 -1.73 -27.13
CA VAL A 41 -17.53 -1.45 -26.19
C VAL A 41 -17.03 -0.04 -26.43
N ASN A 42 -16.86 0.73 -25.37
CA ASN A 42 -16.31 2.09 -25.42
C ASN A 42 -15.08 2.19 -24.55
N ASP A 43 -14.08 2.94 -25.01
CA ASP A 43 -12.92 3.32 -24.20
C ASP A 43 -13.34 4.29 -23.09
N ARG A 44 -12.97 3.98 -21.84
CA ARG A 44 -13.33 4.79 -20.66
C ARG A 44 -12.71 6.19 -20.70
N PHE A 45 -11.47 6.27 -21.15
CA PHE A 45 -10.64 7.48 -21.04
C PHE A 45 -10.57 8.28 -22.35
N ARG A 46 -11.51 8.10 -23.25
CA ARG A 46 -11.54 8.72 -24.58
C ARG A 46 -11.32 10.24 -24.51
N GLY A 47 -10.43 10.77 -25.38
CA GLY A 47 -10.13 12.20 -25.51
C GLY A 47 -9.43 12.82 -24.30
N ARG A 48 -8.67 12.03 -23.51
CA ARG A 48 -8.06 12.48 -22.26
C ARG A 48 -6.56 12.28 -22.22
N VAL A 49 -5.88 13.19 -21.53
CA VAL A 49 -4.52 12.96 -21.03
C VAL A 49 -4.59 11.93 -19.92
N ILE A 50 -3.71 10.96 -19.96
CA ILE A 50 -3.68 9.80 -19.07
C ILE A 50 -2.55 9.92 -18.07
N PHE A 51 -2.89 9.72 -16.81
CA PHE A 51 -2.00 9.72 -15.65
C PHE A 51 -1.95 8.31 -15.08
N PRO A 52 -0.88 7.52 -15.34
CA PRO A 52 -0.75 6.18 -14.78
C PRO A 52 -0.56 6.23 -13.26
N VAL A 53 -1.32 5.42 -12.53
CA VAL A 53 -1.16 5.21 -11.08
C VAL A 53 -0.27 4.00 -10.87
N HIS A 54 0.84 4.21 -10.16
CA HIS A 54 1.86 3.19 -9.92
C HIS A 54 1.79 2.69 -8.48
N THR A 55 1.93 1.38 -8.31
CA THR A 55 2.23 0.78 -7.00
C THR A 55 3.62 1.21 -6.51
N LEU A 56 3.95 0.92 -5.25
CA LEU A 56 5.30 1.12 -4.70
C LEU A 56 6.41 0.46 -5.53
N SER A 57 6.11 -0.66 -6.19
CA SER A 57 7.05 -1.40 -7.05
C SER A 57 7.15 -0.86 -8.48
N GLY A 58 6.38 0.17 -8.83
CA GLY A 58 6.37 0.78 -10.16
C GLY A 58 5.50 0.07 -11.21
N LYS A 59 4.62 -0.85 -10.79
CA LYS A 59 3.62 -1.45 -11.69
C LYS A 59 2.44 -0.50 -11.84
N VAL A 60 1.98 -0.28 -13.06
CA VAL A 60 0.76 0.50 -13.34
C VAL A 60 -0.46 -0.37 -13.01
N VAL A 61 -1.34 0.14 -12.15
CA VAL A 61 -2.55 -0.58 -11.70
C VAL A 61 -3.84 0.17 -12.02
N ALA A 62 -3.77 1.47 -12.31
CA ALA A 62 -4.91 2.30 -12.62
C ALA A 62 -4.50 3.53 -13.44
N PHE A 63 -5.50 4.30 -13.86
CA PHE A 63 -5.30 5.53 -14.61
C PHE A 63 -6.24 6.62 -14.12
N GLY A 64 -5.74 7.87 -14.14
CA GLY A 64 -6.53 9.08 -14.16
C GLY A 64 -6.60 9.63 -15.58
N GLY A 65 -7.72 10.26 -15.97
CA GLY A 65 -7.87 10.87 -17.29
C GLY A 65 -8.42 12.29 -17.21
N ARG A 66 -7.68 13.29 -17.71
CA ARG A 66 -8.10 14.70 -17.73
C ARG A 66 -8.44 15.14 -19.14
N VAL A 67 -9.61 15.76 -19.35
CA VAL A 67 -9.97 16.36 -20.65
C VAL A 67 -9.09 17.57 -20.94
N LEU A 68 -8.69 17.72 -22.20
CA LEU A 68 -7.97 18.92 -22.67
C LEU A 68 -8.92 20.07 -23.02
N LYS A 69 -10.07 19.74 -23.57
CA LYS A 69 -11.08 20.74 -23.96
C LYS A 69 -12.04 20.99 -22.80
N LYS A 70 -12.29 22.25 -22.49
CA LYS A 70 -13.27 22.65 -21.49
C LYS A 70 -14.66 22.44 -22.09
N ASP A 71 -15.38 21.43 -21.60
CA ASP A 71 -16.78 21.17 -21.93
C ASP A 71 -17.54 21.06 -20.60
N GLU A 72 -18.57 21.90 -20.42
CA GLU A 72 -19.36 21.97 -19.19
C GLU A 72 -20.13 20.67 -18.90
N LYS A 73 -20.36 19.83 -19.92
CA LYS A 73 -21.08 18.55 -19.78
C LYS A 73 -20.18 17.38 -19.46
N THR A 74 -18.87 17.54 -19.54
CA THR A 74 -17.91 16.45 -19.36
C THR A 74 -17.09 16.64 -18.10
N ALA A 75 -17.05 15.62 -17.24
CA ALA A 75 -16.23 15.65 -16.02
C ALA A 75 -14.76 15.94 -16.33
N LYS A 76 -14.18 16.96 -15.67
CA LYS A 76 -12.77 17.37 -15.86
C LYS A 76 -11.81 16.19 -15.68
N TYR A 77 -12.04 15.35 -14.66
CA TYR A 77 -11.26 14.14 -14.38
C TYR A 77 -12.16 12.91 -14.32
N VAL A 78 -11.63 11.78 -14.78
CA VAL A 78 -12.21 10.44 -14.64
C VAL A 78 -11.09 9.52 -14.15
N ASN A 79 -11.38 8.70 -13.14
CA ASN A 79 -10.44 7.73 -12.59
C ASN A 79 -10.87 6.29 -12.93
N SER A 80 -9.91 5.36 -12.90
CA SER A 80 -10.22 3.92 -12.91
C SER A 80 -11.17 3.57 -11.77
N PRO A 81 -12.11 2.64 -11.99
CA PRO A 81 -12.90 2.06 -10.90
C PRO A 81 -12.05 1.16 -10.01
N GLU A 82 -12.60 0.76 -8.87
CA GLU A 82 -12.03 -0.34 -8.07
C GLU A 82 -11.92 -1.61 -8.91
N SER A 83 -10.86 -2.39 -8.70
CA SER A 83 -10.64 -3.65 -9.42
C SER A 83 -9.85 -4.64 -8.56
N GLU A 84 -9.65 -5.86 -9.04
CA GLU A 84 -8.84 -6.87 -8.35
C GLU A 84 -7.38 -6.44 -8.12
N ILE A 85 -6.87 -5.51 -8.93
CA ILE A 85 -5.48 -5.02 -8.86
C ILE A 85 -5.35 -3.57 -8.37
N TYR A 86 -6.46 -2.87 -8.19
CA TYR A 86 -6.47 -1.46 -7.80
C TYR A 86 -7.50 -1.16 -6.70
N HIS A 87 -7.00 -0.75 -5.57
CA HIS A 87 -7.79 -0.24 -4.45
C HIS A 87 -7.40 1.22 -4.20
N LYS A 88 -8.27 2.12 -4.62
CA LYS A 88 -8.02 3.58 -4.54
C LYS A 88 -7.69 4.05 -3.12
N SER A 89 -8.25 3.40 -2.13
CA SER A 89 -8.00 3.68 -0.71
C SER A 89 -6.58 3.33 -0.24
N ASN A 90 -5.78 2.60 -1.04
CA ASN A 90 -4.47 2.10 -0.66
C ASN A 90 -3.35 2.62 -1.58
N GLU A 91 -3.70 3.41 -2.59
CA GLU A 91 -2.74 3.93 -3.55
C GLU A 91 -2.65 5.45 -3.46
N LEU A 92 -1.44 5.98 -3.67
CA LEU A 92 -1.16 7.41 -3.76
C LEU A 92 -0.47 7.71 -5.09
N TYR A 93 -0.98 8.70 -5.80
CA TYR A 93 -0.31 9.14 -7.02
C TYR A 93 1.05 9.76 -6.71
N GLY A 94 2.06 9.39 -7.46
CA GLY A 94 3.42 9.87 -7.28
C GLY A 94 4.30 9.06 -6.34
N ILE A 95 3.74 8.19 -5.48
CA ILE A 95 4.48 7.48 -4.41
C ILE A 95 5.69 6.68 -4.92
N TYR A 96 5.58 6.06 -6.09
CA TYR A 96 6.70 5.32 -6.71
C TYR A 96 7.90 6.23 -6.97
N PHE A 97 7.67 7.44 -7.46
CA PHE A 97 8.71 8.41 -7.77
C PHE A 97 9.19 9.14 -6.52
N ALA A 98 8.30 9.40 -5.57
CA ALA A 98 8.56 10.20 -4.37
C ALA A 98 9.27 9.45 -3.24
N LYS A 99 9.15 8.12 -3.16
CA LYS A 99 9.57 7.32 -1.99
C LYS A 99 11.02 7.57 -1.56
N GLN A 100 11.97 7.68 -2.48
CA GLN A 100 13.38 7.93 -2.15
C GLN A 100 13.60 9.36 -1.63
N ALA A 101 12.96 10.35 -2.26
CA ALA A 101 13.04 11.73 -1.81
C ALA A 101 12.37 11.92 -0.44
N ILE A 102 11.23 11.25 -0.18
CA ILE A 102 10.57 11.24 1.13
C ILE A 102 11.51 10.74 2.22
N MET A 103 12.16 9.61 2.01
CA MET A 103 13.10 9.03 2.99
C MET A 103 14.34 9.90 3.19
N LYS A 104 14.93 10.41 2.10
CA LYS A 104 16.13 11.27 2.15
C LYS A 104 15.88 12.58 2.89
N GLN A 105 14.69 13.15 2.75
CA GLN A 105 14.31 14.43 3.36
C GLN A 105 13.54 14.25 4.68
N ASP A 106 13.24 12.99 5.05
CA ASP A 106 12.37 12.63 6.18
C ASP A 106 11.08 13.47 6.21
N ARG A 107 10.47 13.66 5.04
CA ARG A 107 9.30 14.53 4.86
C ARG A 107 8.51 14.16 3.62
N CYS A 108 7.19 14.15 3.74
CA CYS A 108 6.27 13.96 2.61
C CYS A 108 5.38 15.20 2.44
N PHE A 109 5.25 15.70 1.22
CA PHE A 109 4.23 16.67 0.85
C PHE A 109 2.98 15.92 0.36
N LEU A 110 1.81 16.29 0.87
CA LEU A 110 0.53 15.78 0.43
C LEU A 110 -0.25 16.89 -0.27
N VAL A 111 -0.69 16.60 -1.49
CA VAL A 111 -1.51 17.48 -2.34
C VAL A 111 -2.76 16.75 -2.82
N GLU A 112 -3.66 17.44 -3.54
CA GLU A 112 -4.94 16.86 -3.95
C GLU A 112 -4.88 16.12 -5.29
N GLY A 113 -4.20 16.66 -6.29
CA GLY A 113 -4.34 16.26 -7.68
C GLY A 113 -3.07 15.77 -8.38
N TYR A 114 -3.27 15.19 -9.55
CA TYR A 114 -2.21 14.70 -10.42
C TYR A 114 -1.26 15.81 -10.89
N MET A 115 -1.84 16.98 -11.25
CA MET A 115 -1.05 18.10 -11.77
C MET A 115 -0.20 18.73 -10.68
N ASP A 116 -0.69 18.78 -9.45
CA ASP A 116 0.05 19.34 -8.31
C ASP A 116 1.33 18.55 -8.07
N VAL A 117 1.25 17.22 -8.09
CA VAL A 117 2.43 16.34 -7.99
C VAL A 117 3.42 16.61 -9.10
N ILE A 118 2.94 16.72 -10.35
CA ILE A 118 3.82 16.92 -11.51
C ILE A 118 4.44 18.32 -11.47
N GLY A 119 3.64 19.35 -11.17
CA GLY A 119 4.11 20.74 -11.07
C GLY A 119 5.19 20.90 -10.00
N MET A 120 4.96 20.37 -8.81
CA MET A 120 5.94 20.38 -7.72
C MET A 120 7.21 19.60 -8.09
N HIS A 121 7.07 18.44 -8.70
CA HIS A 121 8.21 17.64 -9.14
C HIS A 121 9.07 18.35 -10.20
N GLN A 122 8.45 19.14 -11.09
CA GLN A 122 9.17 19.91 -12.10
C GLN A 122 10.05 21.02 -11.52
N VAL A 123 9.69 21.56 -10.36
CA VAL A 123 10.53 22.56 -9.63
C VAL A 123 11.44 21.92 -8.59
N GLY A 124 11.61 20.57 -8.64
CA GLY A 124 12.55 19.85 -7.78
C GLY A 124 12.01 19.41 -6.42
N VAL A 125 10.72 19.57 -6.15
CA VAL A 125 10.05 19.03 -4.95
C VAL A 125 9.56 17.63 -5.25
N GLU A 126 10.46 16.64 -5.11
CA GLU A 126 10.23 15.25 -5.52
C GLU A 126 9.49 14.41 -4.47
N ASN A 127 9.50 14.83 -3.22
CA ASN A 127 8.89 14.14 -2.07
C ASN A 127 7.38 14.44 -1.94
N VAL A 128 6.64 14.47 -3.04
CA VAL A 128 5.23 14.86 -3.12
C VAL A 128 4.35 13.72 -3.63
N VAL A 129 3.18 13.57 -3.01
CA VAL A 129 2.15 12.57 -3.38
C VAL A 129 0.76 13.19 -3.36
N ALA A 130 -0.20 12.58 -4.08
CA ALA A 130 -1.59 13.02 -4.07
C ALA A 130 -2.57 11.89 -3.75
N SER A 131 -3.67 12.24 -3.06
CA SER A 131 -4.82 11.36 -2.83
C SER A 131 -5.71 11.16 -4.07
N SER A 132 -5.53 12.00 -5.10
CA SER A 132 -6.12 11.91 -6.44
C SER A 132 -7.65 11.92 -6.49
N GLY A 133 -8.24 12.94 -5.84
CA GLY A 133 -9.69 13.21 -5.91
C GLY A 133 -10.53 12.30 -5.00
N THR A 134 -9.96 11.84 -3.90
CA THR A 134 -10.67 11.24 -2.74
C THR A 134 -10.24 11.91 -1.47
N ALA A 135 -11.11 11.86 -0.45
CA ALA A 135 -10.66 12.13 0.91
C ALA A 135 -9.53 11.16 1.28
N LEU A 136 -8.55 11.65 2.04
CA LEU A 136 -7.45 10.85 2.54
C LEU A 136 -7.97 9.64 3.34
N THR A 137 -7.34 8.48 3.18
CA THR A 137 -7.75 7.23 3.82
C THR A 137 -6.66 6.70 4.74
N GLN A 138 -7.02 5.83 5.70
CA GLN A 138 -6.04 5.17 6.57
C GLN A 138 -5.00 4.34 5.78
N GLY A 139 -5.42 3.66 4.69
CA GLY A 139 -4.50 2.91 3.84
C GLY A 139 -3.43 3.80 3.20
N GLN A 140 -3.84 4.96 2.70
CA GLN A 140 -2.93 5.97 2.13
C GLN A 140 -2.00 6.58 3.21
N ILE A 141 -2.50 6.83 4.41
CA ILE A 141 -1.70 7.35 5.54
C ILE A 141 -0.63 6.34 5.93
N ARG A 142 -1.00 5.07 6.12
CA ARG A 142 -0.05 3.99 6.44
C ARG A 142 0.99 3.80 5.33
N LEU A 143 0.63 4.06 4.08
CA LEU A 143 1.56 4.01 2.98
C LEU A 143 2.65 5.09 3.10
N ILE A 144 2.30 6.33 3.48
CA ILE A 144 3.25 7.41 3.75
C ILE A 144 4.07 7.10 5.01
N HIS A 145 3.42 6.62 6.08
CA HIS A 145 4.03 6.34 7.38
C HIS A 145 5.19 5.33 7.30
N ARG A 146 5.19 4.44 6.29
CA ARG A 146 6.32 3.54 6.01
C ARG A 146 7.62 4.27 5.70
N PHE A 147 7.56 5.50 5.21
CA PHE A 147 8.73 6.26 4.74
C PHE A 147 9.13 7.39 5.66
N THR A 148 8.17 8.03 6.32
CA THR A 148 8.39 9.16 7.23
C THR A 148 7.22 9.33 8.17
N ASN A 149 7.50 9.91 9.35
CA ASN A 149 6.47 10.35 10.28
C ASN A 149 6.06 11.83 10.02
N ASN A 150 6.78 12.55 9.15
CA ASN A 150 6.61 13.98 8.94
C ASN A 150 5.86 14.25 7.64
N ILE A 151 4.70 14.87 7.73
CA ILE A 151 3.85 15.20 6.58
C ILE A 151 3.54 16.71 6.58
N THR A 152 3.65 17.31 5.41
CA THR A 152 3.19 18.68 5.18
C THR A 152 2.09 18.67 4.13
N VAL A 153 0.91 19.13 4.52
CA VAL A 153 -0.26 19.18 3.62
C VAL A 153 -0.35 20.57 3.01
N LEU A 154 -0.36 20.62 1.69
CA LEU A 154 -0.56 21.86 0.94
C LEU A 154 -2.01 21.96 0.51
N TYR A 155 -2.62 23.10 0.81
CA TYR A 155 -4.00 23.39 0.47
C TYR A 155 -4.13 24.62 -0.39
N ASP A 156 -5.11 24.56 -1.27
CA ASP A 156 -5.58 25.74 -2.00
C ASP A 156 -6.07 26.79 -0.99
N GLY A 157 -5.80 28.05 -1.23
CA GLY A 157 -6.13 29.15 -0.32
C GLY A 157 -7.61 29.47 -0.20
N ASP A 158 -8.53 28.53 -0.52
CA ASP A 158 -9.97 28.73 -0.44
C ASP A 158 -10.60 28.16 0.84
N ALA A 159 -11.74 28.73 1.26
CA ALA A 159 -12.43 28.35 2.50
C ALA A 159 -13.03 26.93 2.45
N ALA A 160 -13.29 26.37 1.27
CA ALA A 160 -13.84 25.03 1.11
C ALA A 160 -12.75 23.97 1.27
N GLY A 161 -11.56 24.22 0.70
CA GLY A 161 -10.36 23.42 0.86
C GLY A 161 -9.97 23.31 2.33
N ILE A 162 -9.97 24.42 3.08
CA ILE A 162 -9.63 24.44 4.51
C ILE A 162 -10.55 23.51 5.34
N LYS A 163 -11.87 23.52 5.09
CA LYS A 163 -12.80 22.66 5.84
C LYS A 163 -12.69 21.18 5.49
N ALA A 164 -12.35 20.86 4.23
CA ALA A 164 -12.08 19.50 3.80
C ALA A 164 -10.77 18.98 4.42
N ALA A 165 -9.77 19.85 4.49
CA ALA A 165 -8.49 19.67 5.15
C ALA A 165 -8.61 19.21 6.60
N LEU A 166 -9.35 19.95 7.39
CA LEU A 166 -9.48 19.69 8.84
C LEU A 166 -9.96 18.27 9.17
N ARG A 167 -10.77 17.64 8.30
CA ARG A 167 -11.27 16.27 8.52
C ARG A 167 -10.26 15.18 8.19
N GLY A 168 -9.42 15.38 7.17
CA GLY A 168 -8.39 14.40 6.77
C GLY A 168 -7.21 14.35 7.73
N ILE A 169 -6.90 15.48 8.37
CA ILE A 169 -5.72 15.60 9.24
C ILE A 169 -5.92 14.88 10.57
N ASP A 170 -7.13 14.82 11.12
CA ASP A 170 -7.38 14.06 12.35
C ASP A 170 -6.95 12.58 12.22
N MET A 171 -7.12 11.98 11.04
CA MET A 171 -6.64 10.62 10.78
C MET A 171 -5.11 10.51 10.74
N LEU A 172 -4.41 11.53 10.25
CA LEU A 172 -2.94 11.58 10.26
C LEU A 172 -2.41 11.64 11.70
N LEU A 173 -3.03 12.47 12.55
CA LEU A 173 -2.68 12.57 13.97
C LEU A 173 -2.98 11.28 14.73
N GLU A 174 -4.09 10.61 14.41
CA GLU A 174 -4.47 9.32 15.02
C GLU A 174 -3.47 8.20 14.70
N GLU A 175 -2.87 8.22 13.49
CA GLU A 175 -1.78 7.30 13.09
C GLU A 175 -0.40 7.76 13.60
N GLY A 176 -0.33 8.79 14.45
CA GLY A 176 0.90 9.26 15.10
C GLY A 176 1.83 10.09 14.23
N MET A 177 1.34 10.68 13.14
CA MET A 177 2.16 11.51 12.26
C MET A 177 2.32 12.94 12.76
N ASN A 178 3.47 13.55 12.51
CA ASN A 178 3.74 14.96 12.72
C ASN A 178 3.19 15.75 11.52
N VAL A 179 2.16 16.56 11.74
CA VAL A 179 1.43 17.21 10.65
C VAL A 179 1.69 18.71 10.63
N LYS A 180 2.21 19.19 9.51
CA LYS A 180 2.30 20.61 9.19
C LYS A 180 1.35 20.95 8.03
N VAL A 181 0.99 22.21 7.95
CA VAL A 181 0.07 22.75 6.93
C VAL A 181 0.70 23.97 6.28
N VAL A 182 0.54 24.09 4.99
CA VAL A 182 0.85 25.30 4.23
C VAL A 182 -0.40 25.72 3.47
N LEU A 183 -0.81 26.96 3.64
CA LEU A 183 -1.84 27.59 2.82
C LEU A 183 -1.15 28.36 1.69
N LEU A 184 -1.55 28.09 0.47
CA LEU A 184 -1.10 28.87 -0.68
C LEU A 184 -1.84 30.21 -0.75
N PRO A 185 -1.31 31.20 -1.47
CA PRO A 185 -2.00 32.46 -1.71
C PRO A 185 -3.38 32.23 -2.36
N ALA A 186 -4.32 33.14 -2.09
CA ALA A 186 -5.69 33.01 -2.60
C ALA A 186 -5.70 32.94 -4.15
N GLY A 187 -6.34 31.90 -4.67
CA GLY A 187 -6.45 31.64 -6.12
C GLY A 187 -5.29 30.82 -6.72
N GLU A 188 -4.31 30.43 -5.92
CA GLU A 188 -3.22 29.54 -6.33
C GLU A 188 -3.48 28.10 -5.83
N ASP A 189 -3.21 27.13 -6.70
CA ASP A 189 -3.05 25.72 -6.38
C ASP A 189 -1.54 25.33 -6.44
N PRO A 190 -1.12 24.15 -5.93
CA PRO A 190 0.29 23.75 -5.96
C PRO A 190 0.91 23.73 -7.36
N ASP A 191 0.15 23.37 -8.41
CA ASP A 191 0.60 23.36 -9.79
C ASP A 191 0.84 24.79 -10.33
N SER A 192 -0.10 25.72 -10.12
CA SER A 192 0.04 27.12 -10.56
C SER A 192 1.17 27.83 -9.82
N PHE A 193 1.26 27.62 -8.51
CA PHE A 193 2.31 28.20 -7.68
C PHE A 193 3.71 27.68 -8.07
N ALA A 194 3.85 26.37 -8.31
CA ALA A 194 5.10 25.78 -8.76
C ALA A 194 5.54 26.31 -10.14
N ARG A 195 4.60 26.59 -11.05
CA ARG A 195 4.93 27.14 -12.38
C ARG A 195 5.36 28.61 -12.36
N SER A 196 4.90 29.37 -11.38
CA SER A 196 5.20 30.81 -11.28
C SER A 196 6.44 31.14 -10.43
N HIS A 197 7.00 30.16 -9.72
CA HIS A 197 8.14 30.33 -8.81
C HIS A 197 9.28 29.37 -9.14
N SER A 198 10.51 29.78 -8.85
CA SER A 198 11.67 28.89 -8.91
C SER A 198 11.67 27.90 -7.74
N ALA A 199 12.48 26.84 -7.84
CA ALA A 199 12.65 25.84 -6.78
C ALA A 199 13.05 26.48 -5.42
N SER A 200 13.92 27.48 -5.45
CA SER A 200 14.38 28.20 -4.24
C SER A 200 13.28 29.05 -3.62
N GLU A 201 12.53 29.79 -4.44
CA GLU A 201 11.40 30.61 -3.97
C GLU A 201 10.28 29.73 -3.41
N PHE A 202 9.99 28.58 -4.05
CA PHE A 202 9.02 27.61 -3.55
C PHE A 202 9.45 27.07 -2.19
N ALA A 203 10.71 26.62 -2.05
CA ALA A 203 11.24 26.10 -0.79
C ALA A 203 11.25 27.15 0.33
N GLU A 204 11.61 28.40 0.01
CA GLU A 204 11.58 29.52 0.94
C GLU A 204 10.15 29.83 1.40
N PHE A 205 9.20 29.89 0.47
CA PHE A 205 7.78 30.09 0.80
C PHE A 205 7.26 29.02 1.76
N ILE A 206 7.53 27.73 1.47
CA ILE A 206 7.16 26.63 2.36
C ILE A 206 7.76 26.83 3.75
N SER A 207 9.06 27.10 3.83
CA SER A 207 9.78 27.27 5.11
C SER A 207 9.20 28.41 5.95
N GLN A 208 8.79 29.52 5.32
CA GLN A 208 8.23 30.68 6.00
C GLN A 208 6.77 30.53 6.41
N ASN A 209 5.99 29.73 5.68
CA ASN A 209 4.54 29.66 5.83
C ASN A 209 4.06 28.32 6.41
N GLU A 210 4.95 27.33 6.57
CA GLU A 210 4.54 26.09 7.21
C GLU A 210 4.26 26.28 8.69
N THR A 211 3.12 25.77 9.12
CA THR A 211 2.66 25.88 10.50
C THR A 211 2.21 24.51 11.00
N ASP A 212 2.52 24.19 12.25
CA ASP A 212 1.94 23.01 12.92
C ASP A 212 0.42 23.04 12.83
N PHE A 213 -0.19 21.86 12.59
CA PHE A 213 -1.62 21.79 12.36
C PHE A 213 -2.47 22.23 13.57
N ILE A 214 -2.09 21.85 14.78
CA ILE A 214 -2.84 22.22 15.98
C ILE A 214 -2.81 23.74 16.17
N ARG A 215 -1.66 24.37 15.96
CA ARG A 215 -1.52 25.84 15.94
C ARG A 215 -2.37 26.49 14.86
N PHE A 216 -2.32 25.93 13.65
CA PHE A 216 -3.10 26.41 12.53
C PHE A 216 -4.60 26.36 12.83
N LYS A 217 -5.09 25.17 13.25
CA LYS A 217 -6.50 24.94 13.61
C LYS A 217 -6.93 25.88 14.72
N THR A 218 -6.14 26.02 15.78
CA THR A 218 -6.43 26.89 16.91
C THR A 218 -6.57 28.36 16.49
N LYS A 219 -5.60 28.89 15.71
CA LYS A 219 -5.67 30.28 15.24
C LYS A 219 -6.88 30.52 14.33
N LEU A 220 -7.14 29.59 13.39
CA LEU A 220 -8.25 29.71 12.46
C LEU A 220 -9.60 29.74 13.20
N LEU A 221 -9.82 28.79 14.09
CA LEU A 221 -11.09 28.66 14.81
C LEU A 221 -11.30 29.81 15.81
N LEU A 222 -10.26 30.28 16.47
CA LEU A 222 -10.39 31.46 17.35
C LEU A 222 -10.73 32.74 16.57
N ALA A 223 -10.17 32.90 15.36
CA ALA A 223 -10.53 34.03 14.48
C ALA A 223 -12.00 33.95 14.03
N GLU A 224 -12.54 32.74 13.73
CA GLU A 224 -13.94 32.54 13.37
C GLU A 224 -14.90 32.77 14.54
N ALA A 225 -14.49 32.50 15.79
CA ALA A 225 -15.32 32.67 16.98
C ALA A 225 -15.65 34.15 17.27
N GLY A 226 -14.76 35.05 16.89
CA GLY A 226 -14.88 36.46 17.26
C GLY A 226 -14.96 36.61 18.78
N GLY A 227 -15.90 37.45 19.24
CA GLY A 227 -16.17 37.66 20.67
C GLY A 227 -17.30 36.80 21.25
N ASP A 228 -17.86 35.83 20.52
CA ASP A 228 -18.99 35.01 20.95
C ASP A 228 -18.56 33.86 21.88
N PRO A 229 -18.91 33.88 23.19
CA PRO A 229 -18.48 32.86 24.14
C PRO A 229 -18.99 31.44 23.81
N ILE A 230 -20.18 31.32 23.21
CA ILE A 230 -20.78 30.02 22.86
C ILE A 230 -20.00 29.38 21.72
N LYS A 231 -19.72 30.15 20.67
CA LYS A 231 -18.90 29.68 19.56
C LYS A 231 -17.50 29.34 20.04
N ARG A 232 -16.88 30.20 20.87
CA ARG A 232 -15.55 29.95 21.43
C ARG A 232 -15.50 28.63 22.21
N SER A 233 -16.49 28.33 23.04
CA SER A 233 -16.59 27.08 23.80
C SER A 233 -16.70 25.85 22.88
N ALA A 234 -17.52 25.90 21.83
CA ALA A 234 -17.68 24.84 20.87
C ALA A 234 -16.37 24.56 20.10
N LEU A 235 -15.65 25.60 19.69
CA LEU A 235 -14.37 25.50 18.98
C LEU A 235 -13.24 24.98 19.86
N ILE A 236 -13.20 25.37 21.14
CA ILE A 236 -12.26 24.84 22.13
C ILE A 236 -12.49 23.32 22.28
N SER A 237 -13.75 22.89 22.40
CA SER A 237 -14.08 21.46 22.48
C SER A 237 -13.65 20.69 21.23
N ASP A 238 -13.71 21.27 20.04
CA ASP A 238 -13.23 20.66 18.81
C ASP A 238 -11.71 20.51 18.78
N ILE A 239 -10.96 21.53 19.22
CA ILE A 239 -9.50 21.48 19.33
C ILE A 239 -9.07 20.41 20.36
N ILE A 240 -9.74 20.35 21.53
CA ILE A 240 -9.48 19.34 22.57
C ILE A 240 -9.68 17.93 22.02
N ARG A 241 -10.73 17.69 21.21
CA ARG A 241 -10.95 16.39 20.55
C ARG A 241 -9.80 16.03 19.63
N THR A 242 -9.31 16.97 18.83
CA THR A 242 -8.14 16.76 17.97
C THR A 242 -6.89 16.44 18.78
N VAL A 243 -6.63 17.12 19.89
CA VAL A 243 -5.49 16.79 20.75
C VAL A 243 -5.64 15.41 21.40
N ALA A 244 -6.86 15.03 21.79
CA ALA A 244 -7.14 13.75 22.46
C ALA A 244 -6.86 12.51 21.58
N ILE A 245 -6.89 12.64 20.24
CA ILE A 245 -6.63 11.52 19.33
C ILE A 245 -5.14 11.23 19.14
N ILE A 246 -4.23 12.14 19.50
CA ILE A 246 -2.78 11.96 19.40
C ILE A 246 -2.34 10.79 20.29
N PRO A 247 -1.68 9.75 19.76
CA PRO A 247 -1.33 8.56 20.55
C PRO A 247 -0.25 8.83 21.59
N ASP A 248 0.76 9.61 21.24
CA ASP A 248 1.91 9.92 22.10
C ASP A 248 1.55 10.84 23.26
N ASN A 249 1.87 10.40 24.49
CA ASN A 249 1.53 11.14 25.71
C ASN A 249 2.34 12.43 25.86
N ILE A 250 3.60 12.44 25.42
CA ILE A 250 4.49 13.59 25.55
C ILE A 250 4.04 14.66 24.57
N ALA A 251 3.86 14.29 23.30
CA ALA A 251 3.34 15.19 22.28
C ALA A 251 2.00 15.82 22.70
N ARG A 252 1.08 15.01 23.24
CA ARG A 252 -0.21 15.48 23.76
C ARG A 252 -0.04 16.53 24.86
N SER A 253 0.84 16.30 25.82
CA SER A 253 1.10 17.24 26.92
C SER A 253 1.66 18.56 26.41
N VAL A 254 2.56 18.51 25.40
CA VAL A 254 3.09 19.72 24.77
C VAL A 254 1.98 20.52 24.09
N TYR A 255 1.10 19.86 23.33
CA TYR A 255 -0.03 20.53 22.67
C TYR A 255 -1.07 21.07 23.66
N ILE A 256 -1.35 20.37 24.78
CA ILE A 256 -2.25 20.85 25.84
C ILE A 256 -1.72 22.17 26.41
N ARG A 257 -0.40 22.23 26.74
CA ARG A 257 0.23 23.47 27.25
C ARG A 257 0.17 24.61 26.23
N GLU A 258 0.42 24.33 24.97
CA GLU A 258 0.34 25.33 23.91
C GLU A 258 -1.09 25.84 23.71
N CYS A 259 -2.07 24.95 23.71
CA CYS A 259 -3.49 25.29 23.66
C CYS A 259 -3.92 26.13 24.88
N SER A 260 -3.48 25.75 26.09
CA SER A 260 -3.72 26.52 27.33
C SER A 260 -3.29 27.97 27.18
N THR A 261 -2.06 28.19 26.71
CA THR A 261 -1.51 29.53 26.49
C THR A 261 -2.28 30.31 25.42
N THR A 262 -2.59 29.65 24.28
CA THR A 262 -3.22 30.32 23.12
C THR A 262 -4.70 30.63 23.35
N MET A 263 -5.40 29.77 24.10
CA MET A 263 -6.85 29.92 24.39
C MET A 263 -7.13 30.64 25.71
N GLU A 264 -6.10 30.92 26.52
CA GLU A 264 -6.19 31.52 27.85
C GLU A 264 -7.08 30.66 28.80
N ILE A 265 -6.87 29.34 28.78
CA ILE A 265 -7.59 28.37 29.62
C ILE A 265 -6.57 27.63 30.49
N ASP A 266 -6.95 27.35 31.73
CA ASP A 266 -6.11 26.59 32.64
C ASP A 266 -5.74 25.21 32.07
N GLU A 267 -4.45 24.84 32.12
CA GLU A 267 -3.90 23.59 31.58
C GLU A 267 -4.59 22.37 32.20
N GLN A 268 -4.90 22.42 33.51
CA GLN A 268 -5.53 21.31 34.23
C GLN A 268 -6.96 21.05 33.72
N VAL A 269 -7.69 22.10 33.33
CA VAL A 269 -9.03 21.96 32.75
C VAL A 269 -8.95 21.25 31.41
N LEU A 270 -8.02 21.64 30.55
CA LEU A 270 -7.80 21.01 29.25
C LEU A 270 -7.38 19.54 29.41
N LEU A 271 -6.44 19.25 30.32
CA LEU A 271 -5.96 17.91 30.61
C LEU A 271 -7.08 16.98 31.06
N ASN A 272 -7.94 17.46 31.97
CA ASN A 272 -9.09 16.70 32.47
C ASN A 272 -10.09 16.37 31.34
N GLU A 273 -10.37 17.32 30.46
CA GLU A 273 -11.29 17.08 29.35
C GLU A 273 -10.70 16.14 28.28
N VAL A 274 -9.40 16.25 27.97
CA VAL A 274 -8.69 15.30 27.10
C VAL A 274 -8.76 13.88 27.66
N ASN A 275 -8.47 13.70 28.96
CA ASN A 275 -8.51 12.39 29.61
C ASN A 275 -9.94 11.81 29.59
N LYS A 276 -10.97 12.61 29.83
CA LYS A 276 -12.36 12.19 29.77
C LYS A 276 -12.75 11.70 28.36
N ILE A 277 -12.33 12.41 27.31
CA ILE A 277 -12.59 11.99 25.92
C ILE A 277 -11.91 10.65 25.62
N ARG A 278 -10.68 10.45 26.08
CA ARG A 278 -9.93 9.19 25.90
C ARG A 278 -10.56 8.03 26.62
N LEU A 279 -10.90 8.19 27.91
CA LEU A 279 -11.60 7.16 28.71
C LEU A 279 -12.92 6.75 28.05
N ASN A 280 -13.72 7.72 27.61
CA ASN A 280 -14.97 7.44 26.90
C ASN A 280 -14.73 6.68 25.57
N LYS A 281 -13.61 6.96 24.86
CA LYS A 281 -13.25 6.22 23.63
C LYS A 281 -12.88 4.78 23.95
N GLU A 282 -12.07 4.55 24.98
CA GLU A 282 -11.65 3.23 25.45
C GLU A 282 -12.83 2.40 25.97
N GLU A 283 -13.71 2.98 26.79
CA GLU A 283 -14.94 2.34 27.27
C GLU A 283 -15.89 1.95 26.13
N ASN A 284 -16.06 2.84 25.14
CA ASN A 284 -16.86 2.55 23.96
C ASN A 284 -16.25 1.46 23.07
N GLN A 285 -14.93 1.36 23.00
CA GLN A 285 -14.24 0.28 22.29
C GLN A 285 -14.40 -1.03 23.06
N ALA A 286 -14.17 -1.02 24.39
CA ALA A 286 -14.35 -2.18 25.25
C ALA A 286 -15.82 -2.68 25.26
N ALA A 287 -16.79 -1.78 25.30
CA ALA A 287 -18.21 -2.13 25.23
C ALA A 287 -18.62 -2.72 23.87
N LYS A 288 -17.96 -2.31 22.79
CA LYS A 288 -18.15 -2.90 21.45
C LYS A 288 -17.54 -4.28 21.35
N SER A 289 -16.38 -4.52 21.96
CA SER A 289 -15.74 -5.84 22.01
C SER A 289 -16.56 -6.84 22.84
N VAL A 290 -17.08 -6.43 23.99
CA VAL A 290 -17.92 -7.29 24.86
C VAL A 290 -19.27 -7.63 24.20
N ARG A 291 -19.90 -6.72 23.46
CA ARG A 291 -21.15 -7.00 22.73
C ARG A 291 -21.01 -7.98 21.58
N ASN A 292 -19.80 -8.20 21.11
CA ASN A 292 -19.51 -9.07 19.96
C ASN A 292 -18.95 -10.45 20.37
N THR A 293 -18.81 -10.75 21.67
CA THR A 293 -18.49 -12.10 22.16
C THR A 293 -19.80 -12.89 22.23
N PRO A 294 -19.93 -14.01 21.49
CA PRO A 294 -21.07 -14.90 21.71
C PRO A 294 -21.01 -15.46 23.13
N PRO A 295 -22.15 -15.69 23.80
CA PRO A 295 -22.17 -16.21 25.17
C PRO A 295 -21.41 -17.53 25.20
N VAL A 296 -20.34 -17.55 25.99
CA VAL A 296 -19.59 -18.79 26.29
C VAL A 296 -20.52 -19.64 27.13
N GLN A 297 -21.03 -20.75 26.57
CA GLN A 297 -21.69 -21.78 27.36
C GLN A 297 -20.62 -22.42 28.27
N PRO A 298 -20.89 -22.65 29.56
CA PRO A 298 -19.94 -23.32 30.42
C PRO A 298 -19.64 -24.72 29.89
N PRO A 299 -18.39 -25.20 29.92
CA PRO A 299 -18.05 -26.50 29.41
C PRO A 299 -18.76 -27.57 30.22
N ALA A 300 -19.61 -28.35 29.55
CA ALA A 300 -20.09 -29.62 30.08
C ALA A 300 -18.88 -30.53 30.24
N ASN A 301 -18.66 -31.01 31.47
CA ASN A 301 -17.66 -32.03 31.80
C ASN A 301 -17.93 -33.31 30.98
N THR A 302 -17.28 -33.45 29.84
CA THR A 302 -17.17 -34.71 29.12
C THR A 302 -15.71 -34.88 28.70
N ILE A 303 -15.14 -35.94 29.23
CA ILE A 303 -13.83 -36.48 28.85
C ILE A 303 -13.86 -36.77 27.35
N PRO A 304 -12.90 -36.29 26.53
CA PRO A 304 -12.90 -36.63 25.11
C PRO A 304 -12.45 -38.08 24.92
N GLU A 305 -13.38 -38.93 24.47
CA GLU A 305 -13.04 -40.17 23.75
C GLU A 305 -12.45 -39.78 22.40
N TYR A 306 -11.27 -40.30 22.08
CA TYR A 306 -10.64 -40.18 20.77
C TYR A 306 -11.47 -40.95 19.74
N PRO A 307 -11.94 -40.36 18.65
CA PRO A 307 -12.55 -41.13 17.56
C PRO A 307 -11.47 -41.78 16.72
N ASP A 308 -11.65 -43.08 16.50
CA ASP A 308 -10.94 -43.88 15.50
C ASP A 308 -11.10 -43.26 14.10
N PHE A 309 -9.99 -43.14 13.37
CA PHE A 309 -10.00 -42.75 11.97
C PHE A 309 -10.51 -43.89 11.08
N PRO A 310 -11.63 -43.75 10.33
CA PRO A 310 -11.96 -44.66 9.27
C PRO A 310 -11.16 -44.34 8.03
N GLY A 311 -10.71 -45.40 7.38
CA GLY A 311 -9.81 -45.40 6.22
C GLY A 311 -10.29 -44.62 5.02
N TYR A 312 -9.31 -44.05 4.36
CA TYR A 312 -9.34 -43.41 3.04
C TYR A 312 -9.79 -44.45 1.97
N GLN A 313 -10.89 -44.19 1.31
CA GLN A 313 -11.24 -44.88 0.07
C GLN A 313 -11.10 -43.92 -1.12
N PRO A 314 -10.41 -44.33 -2.20
CA PRO A 314 -10.28 -43.49 -3.37
C PRO A 314 -11.58 -43.52 -4.20
N TYR A 315 -11.98 -42.34 -4.67
CA TYR A 315 -13.11 -42.12 -5.57
C TYR A 315 -12.92 -42.85 -6.89
N THR A 316 -13.94 -43.58 -7.33
CA THR A 316 -14.05 -44.21 -8.65
C THR A 316 -14.74 -43.25 -9.65
N PRO A 317 -14.41 -43.31 -10.96
CA PRO A 317 -14.82 -42.33 -11.96
C PRO A 317 -16.26 -42.39 -12.47
N GLU A 318 -17.20 -43.09 -11.83
CA GLU A 318 -18.54 -43.34 -12.39
C GLU A 318 -19.69 -42.45 -11.87
N GLU A 319 -19.44 -41.49 -10.97
CA GLU A 319 -20.52 -40.62 -10.41
C GLU A 319 -20.61 -39.21 -11.00
N ALA A 320 -19.98 -38.93 -12.13
CA ALA A 320 -19.94 -37.58 -12.74
C ALA A 320 -21.05 -37.34 -13.79
N ASN A 321 -22.12 -38.11 -13.81
CA ASN A 321 -23.14 -38.02 -14.88
C ASN A 321 -24.58 -37.91 -14.36
N THR A 322 -24.91 -36.92 -13.52
CA THR A 322 -26.31 -36.53 -13.29
C THR A 322 -26.43 -35.03 -12.95
N LEU A 323 -26.44 -34.19 -13.96
CA LEU A 323 -27.03 -32.85 -13.89
C LEU A 323 -28.03 -32.67 -15.04
N PRO A 324 -29.21 -32.07 -14.80
CA PRO A 324 -30.25 -31.94 -15.82
C PRO A 324 -29.91 -30.81 -16.81
N PRO A 325 -30.41 -30.84 -18.06
CA PRO A 325 -30.07 -29.88 -19.10
C PRO A 325 -30.84 -28.58 -18.95
N GLU A 326 -30.16 -27.47 -18.78
CA GLU A 326 -30.72 -26.13 -18.91
C GLU A 326 -30.44 -25.53 -20.30
N ASN A 327 -31.52 -25.24 -20.97
CA ASN A 327 -31.80 -24.27 -22.05
C ASN A 327 -30.65 -23.78 -22.92
N ILE A 328 -30.62 -24.32 -24.13
CA ILE A 328 -29.88 -23.76 -25.27
C ILE A 328 -30.84 -22.81 -26.03
N PRO A 329 -30.50 -21.53 -26.24
CA PRO A 329 -31.26 -20.65 -27.12
C PRO A 329 -31.02 -21.02 -28.61
N PRO A 330 -32.00 -20.76 -29.50
CA PRO A 330 -31.96 -21.19 -30.90
C PRO A 330 -30.98 -20.36 -31.75
N PRO A 331 -30.46 -20.92 -32.87
CA PRO A 331 -29.48 -20.23 -33.72
C PRO A 331 -30.14 -19.12 -34.55
N LEU A 332 -29.37 -18.05 -34.73
CA LEU A 332 -29.73 -16.87 -35.58
C LEU A 332 -29.64 -17.24 -37.06
N PRO A 333 -30.50 -16.62 -37.95
CA PRO A 333 -30.52 -16.93 -39.38
C PRO A 333 -29.28 -16.34 -40.10
N GLU A 334 -28.73 -17.15 -41.01
CA GLU A 334 -27.77 -16.74 -42.02
C GLU A 334 -28.47 -15.78 -43.01
N ASP A 335 -27.91 -14.60 -43.20
CA ASP A 335 -28.00 -13.68 -44.33
C ASP A 335 -28.04 -12.22 -43.87
N TYR A 336 -26.85 -11.64 -43.61
CA TYR A 336 -26.68 -10.19 -43.65
C TYR A 336 -25.27 -9.85 -44.15
N ILE A 337 -25.16 -9.37 -45.39
CA ILE A 337 -23.94 -8.79 -45.99
C ILE A 337 -24.10 -7.27 -45.94
N PRO A 338 -23.22 -6.51 -45.27
CA PRO A 338 -23.19 -5.06 -45.40
C PRO A 338 -22.23 -4.61 -46.51
N GLU A 339 -22.70 -3.64 -47.30
CA GLU A 339 -21.96 -2.99 -48.35
C GLU A 339 -20.70 -2.26 -47.88
N GLU A 340 -19.61 -2.37 -48.64
CA GLU A 340 -18.33 -1.68 -48.44
C GLU A 340 -18.47 -0.18 -48.76
N GLU A 341 -18.30 0.70 -47.81
CA GLU A 341 -17.96 2.10 -48.02
C GLU A 341 -16.44 2.30 -48.00
N ALA A 342 -15.93 2.95 -49.04
CA ALA A 342 -14.52 3.22 -49.28
C ALA A 342 -13.86 4.02 -48.16
N GLY A 343 -12.81 3.49 -47.58
CA GLY A 343 -12.01 4.13 -46.52
C GLY A 343 -11.06 5.22 -47.04
N PRO A 344 -10.64 6.13 -46.14
CA PRO A 344 -9.66 7.19 -46.45
C PRO A 344 -8.25 6.61 -46.71
N PRO A 345 -7.36 7.37 -47.39
CA PRO A 345 -6.08 6.89 -47.88
C PRO A 345 -5.11 6.53 -46.73
N PRO A 346 -4.14 5.62 -46.98
CA PRO A 346 -3.24 5.09 -45.96
C PRO A 346 -2.27 6.15 -45.45
N THR A 347 -2.22 6.31 -44.14
CA THR A 347 -1.16 7.04 -43.43
C THR A 347 0.15 6.25 -43.47
N PRO A 348 1.33 6.92 -43.50
CA PRO A 348 2.61 6.26 -43.56
C PRO A 348 2.86 5.40 -42.29
N PRO A 349 3.62 4.32 -42.41
CA PRO A 349 3.81 3.39 -41.29
C PRO A 349 4.57 4.06 -40.14
N TYR A 350 3.90 4.12 -38.99
CA TYR A 350 4.52 4.44 -37.71
C TYR A 350 5.40 3.23 -37.34
N GLU A 351 6.70 3.43 -37.21
CA GLU A 351 7.59 2.42 -36.64
C GLU A 351 7.14 2.12 -35.21
N VAL A 352 6.56 0.95 -35.03
CA VAL A 352 6.25 0.40 -33.70
C VAL A 352 7.59 0.18 -33.00
N PRO A 353 7.85 0.77 -31.83
CA PRO A 353 9.04 0.39 -31.06
C PRO A 353 8.95 -1.11 -30.82
N THR A 354 9.95 -1.84 -31.32
CA THR A 354 10.10 -3.27 -31.06
C THR A 354 9.98 -3.51 -29.56
N ALA A 355 9.06 -4.38 -29.16
CA ALA A 355 8.92 -4.85 -27.80
C ALA A 355 10.30 -5.22 -27.25
N PRO A 356 10.64 -4.82 -26.03
CA PRO A 356 11.93 -5.16 -25.45
C PRO A 356 12.07 -6.67 -25.52
N ASN A 357 13.16 -7.10 -26.15
CA ASN A 357 13.62 -8.47 -26.28
C ASN A 357 13.37 -9.18 -24.95
N ILE A 358 12.54 -10.23 -24.98
CA ILE A 358 12.32 -11.09 -23.80
C ILE A 358 13.67 -11.71 -23.51
N GLN A 359 14.42 -11.10 -22.61
CA GLN A 359 15.60 -11.71 -22.05
C GLN A 359 15.15 -13.03 -21.44
N VAL A 360 15.74 -14.12 -21.93
CA VAL A 360 15.62 -15.46 -21.35
C VAL A 360 15.82 -15.31 -19.85
N GLN A 361 14.74 -15.51 -19.07
CA GLN A 361 14.83 -15.43 -17.62
C GLN A 361 15.90 -16.43 -17.17
N PRO A 362 16.85 -16.03 -16.33
CA PRO A 362 17.80 -16.97 -15.76
C PRO A 362 17.02 -18.08 -15.07
N LYS A 363 17.48 -19.34 -15.20
CA LYS A 363 16.85 -20.50 -14.54
C LYS A 363 16.62 -20.15 -13.07
N ARG A 364 15.35 -20.10 -12.65
CA ARG A 364 14.98 -19.83 -11.26
C ARG A 364 15.61 -20.87 -10.36
N SER A 365 16.11 -20.44 -9.19
CA SER A 365 16.56 -21.36 -8.16
C SER A 365 15.40 -22.29 -7.76
N PRO A 366 15.65 -23.60 -7.57
CA PRO A 366 14.62 -24.51 -7.07
C PRO A 366 14.11 -24.12 -5.68
N PHE A 367 14.82 -23.25 -4.97
CA PHE A 367 14.50 -22.78 -3.62
C PHE A 367 13.91 -21.38 -3.59
N GLU A 368 13.78 -20.69 -4.73
CA GLU A 368 13.33 -19.28 -4.84
C GLU A 368 12.04 -18.99 -4.03
N ALA A 369 11.09 -19.91 -4.04
CA ALA A 369 9.82 -19.73 -3.31
C ALA A 369 10.01 -19.70 -1.80
N TYR A 370 10.89 -20.56 -1.26
CA TYR A 370 11.21 -20.64 0.16
C TYR A 370 12.09 -19.48 0.62
N GLU A 371 13.06 -19.10 -0.20
CA GLU A 371 13.90 -17.93 0.01
C GLU A 371 13.05 -16.65 0.06
N LEU A 372 12.06 -16.51 -0.84
CA LEU A 372 11.12 -15.37 -0.85
C LEU A 372 10.24 -15.33 0.40
N ALA A 373 9.81 -16.48 0.91
CA ALA A 373 9.03 -16.54 2.14
C ALA A 373 9.84 -16.01 3.34
N LEU A 374 11.09 -16.45 3.50
CA LEU A 374 12.00 -15.94 4.54
C LEU A 374 12.36 -14.47 4.32
N LEU A 375 12.65 -14.07 3.08
CA LEU A 375 12.99 -12.70 2.74
C LEU A 375 11.86 -11.71 3.07
N ARG A 376 10.62 -12.16 3.00
CA ARG A 376 9.47 -11.37 3.43
C ARG A 376 9.56 -11.00 4.92
N TYR A 377 9.93 -11.94 5.79
CA TYR A 377 10.12 -11.66 7.21
C TYR A 377 11.34 -10.77 7.46
N ILE A 378 12.43 -10.97 6.73
CA ILE A 378 13.62 -10.11 6.81
C ILE A 378 13.28 -8.67 6.47
N VAL A 379 12.56 -8.44 5.37
CA VAL A 379 12.22 -7.08 4.90
C VAL A 379 11.19 -6.40 5.78
N ARG A 380 10.26 -7.14 6.38
CA ARG A 380 9.18 -6.58 7.22
C ARG A 380 9.58 -6.41 8.68
N TYR A 381 10.39 -7.32 9.21
CA TYR A 381 10.61 -7.49 10.64
C TYR A 381 12.08 -7.77 11.00
N GLY A 382 13.02 -7.57 10.09
CA GLY A 382 14.43 -7.96 10.27
C GLY A 382 15.07 -7.42 11.54
N GLU A 383 14.67 -6.21 11.97
CA GLU A 383 15.15 -5.55 13.20
C GLU A 383 14.41 -5.97 14.48
N ARG A 384 13.28 -6.70 14.36
CA ARG A 384 12.51 -7.10 15.54
C ARG A 384 13.24 -8.16 16.37
N VAL A 385 13.15 -8.04 17.68
CA VAL A 385 13.68 -9.04 18.60
C VAL A 385 12.84 -10.30 18.48
N LEU A 386 13.49 -11.43 18.18
CA LEU A 386 12.86 -12.73 18.08
C LEU A 386 13.04 -13.52 19.38
N TYR A 387 14.27 -13.48 19.94
CA TYR A 387 14.62 -14.11 21.21
C TYR A 387 15.42 -13.15 22.08
N ASP A 388 15.11 -13.16 23.36
CA ASP A 388 15.75 -12.38 24.42
C ASP A 388 15.90 -13.29 25.63
N TYR A 389 17.12 -13.79 25.89
CA TYR A 389 17.39 -14.74 26.96
C TYR A 389 18.81 -14.58 27.51
N VAL A 390 19.04 -15.14 28.72
CA VAL A 390 20.38 -15.26 29.30
C VAL A 390 20.88 -16.66 28.99
N ASP A 391 22.03 -16.76 28.32
CA ASP A 391 22.69 -18.03 28.04
C ASP A 391 23.16 -18.67 29.36
N GLU A 392 22.73 -19.89 29.66
CA GLU A 392 23.00 -20.58 30.93
C GLU A 392 24.47 -20.99 31.09
N GLU A 393 25.21 -21.16 29.97
CA GLU A 393 26.60 -21.59 30.02
C GLU A 393 27.57 -20.41 30.18
N THR A 394 27.30 -19.32 29.42
CA THR A 394 28.16 -18.13 29.39
C THR A 394 27.72 -17.04 30.35
N ASN A 395 26.47 -17.11 30.87
CA ASN A 395 25.79 -16.08 31.64
C ASN A 395 25.74 -14.71 30.91
N GLU A 396 25.79 -14.72 29.56
CA GLU A 396 25.65 -13.52 28.72
C GLU A 396 24.20 -13.31 28.31
N HIS A 397 23.81 -12.04 28.25
CA HIS A 397 22.50 -11.65 27.75
C HIS A 397 22.51 -11.65 26.23
N VAL A 398 21.74 -12.53 25.61
CA VAL A 398 21.66 -12.72 24.15
C VAL A 398 20.34 -12.14 23.64
N ILE A 399 20.45 -11.13 22.79
CA ILE A 399 19.31 -10.57 22.04
C ILE A 399 19.49 -10.95 20.57
N MET A 400 18.60 -11.79 20.08
CA MET A 400 18.64 -12.27 18.69
C MET A 400 17.47 -11.69 17.90
N ARG A 401 17.78 -10.97 16.83
CA ARG A 401 16.78 -10.35 15.96
C ARG A 401 16.41 -11.28 14.81
N VAL A 402 15.30 -11.02 14.12
CA VAL A 402 14.79 -11.88 13.03
C VAL A 402 15.85 -12.12 11.96
N ALA A 403 16.54 -11.07 11.47
CA ALA A 403 17.56 -11.22 10.43
C ALA A 403 18.77 -12.01 10.92
N ASP A 404 19.26 -11.75 12.14
CA ASP A 404 20.36 -12.50 12.77
C ASP A 404 20.03 -13.97 12.93
N TYR A 405 18.82 -14.26 13.42
CA TYR A 405 18.38 -15.64 13.65
C TYR A 405 18.30 -16.44 12.36
N ILE A 406 17.72 -15.86 11.29
CA ILE A 406 17.63 -16.54 10.00
C ILE A 406 19.01 -16.84 9.45
N ARG A 407 19.93 -15.87 9.47
CA ARG A 407 21.32 -16.09 9.04
C ARG A 407 22.01 -17.16 9.86
N PHE A 408 21.98 -17.03 11.19
CA PHE A 408 22.61 -17.97 12.13
C PHE A 408 22.11 -19.41 11.95
N ASP A 409 20.78 -19.60 11.86
CA ASP A 409 20.20 -20.94 11.76
C ASP A 409 20.43 -21.61 10.40
N LEU A 410 20.55 -20.84 9.32
CA LEU A 410 20.96 -21.35 8.01
C LEU A 410 22.43 -21.70 7.98
N GLU A 411 23.32 -20.81 8.48
CA GLU A 411 24.78 -21.02 8.49
C GLU A 411 25.17 -22.21 9.36
N ARG A 412 24.46 -22.46 10.47
CA ARG A 412 24.67 -23.62 11.36
C ARG A 412 24.58 -24.95 10.60
N ASP A 413 23.76 -25.03 9.55
CA ASP A 413 23.56 -26.23 8.75
C ASP A 413 24.23 -26.12 7.35
N ASP A 414 25.22 -25.24 7.20
CA ASP A 414 25.96 -24.96 5.95
C ASP A 414 25.04 -24.54 4.79
N LEU A 415 23.93 -23.85 5.10
CA LEU A 415 22.97 -23.34 4.14
C LEU A 415 23.08 -21.82 4.00
N THR A 416 22.71 -21.34 2.82
CA THR A 416 22.56 -19.90 2.55
C THR A 416 21.52 -19.72 1.44
N PHE A 417 21.11 -18.50 1.18
CA PHE A 417 20.29 -18.22 0.00
C PHE A 417 21.07 -18.42 -1.29
N TYR A 418 20.47 -19.11 -2.24
CA TYR A 418 21.06 -19.42 -3.54
C TYR A 418 20.88 -18.30 -4.55
N THR A 419 19.83 -17.46 -4.37
CA THR A 419 19.60 -16.29 -5.22
C THR A 419 20.50 -15.15 -4.75
N PRO A 420 21.46 -14.66 -5.59
CA PRO A 420 22.46 -13.69 -5.14
C PRO A 420 21.88 -12.42 -4.53
N ALA A 421 20.80 -11.85 -5.12
CA ALA A 421 20.14 -10.67 -4.58
C ALA A 421 19.47 -10.93 -3.21
N PHE A 422 18.93 -12.14 -2.99
CA PHE A 422 18.31 -12.48 -1.72
C PHE A 422 19.35 -12.69 -0.63
N LYS A 423 20.47 -13.33 -0.98
CA LYS A 423 21.62 -13.48 -0.08
C LYS A 423 22.15 -12.10 0.35
N GLN A 424 22.37 -11.20 -0.61
CA GLN A 424 22.78 -9.83 -0.32
C GLN A 424 21.83 -9.15 0.68
N MET A 425 20.52 -9.28 0.47
CA MET A 425 19.53 -8.69 1.38
C MET A 425 19.55 -9.32 2.78
N LEU A 426 19.78 -10.62 2.91
CA LEU A 426 19.96 -11.27 4.20
C LEU A 426 21.20 -10.76 4.93
N ASP A 427 22.34 -10.73 4.21
CA ASP A 427 23.62 -10.29 4.77
C ASP A 427 23.55 -8.84 5.25
N GLU A 428 23.05 -7.93 4.43
CA GLU A 428 22.88 -6.51 4.79
C GLU A 428 21.91 -6.31 5.97
N ALA A 429 20.78 -7.05 5.99
CA ALA A 429 19.84 -6.98 7.10
C ALA A 429 20.48 -7.42 8.42
N ALA A 430 21.23 -8.51 8.41
CA ALA A 430 21.89 -9.04 9.59
C ALA A 430 23.05 -8.15 10.05
N GLU A 431 23.77 -7.48 9.15
CA GLU A 431 24.81 -6.52 9.52
C GLU A 431 24.25 -5.26 10.21
N HIS A 432 23.04 -4.85 9.82
CA HIS A 432 22.48 -3.58 10.28
C HIS A 432 21.40 -3.72 11.35
N CYS A 433 20.82 -4.91 11.55
CA CYS A 433 19.66 -5.08 12.44
C CYS A 433 19.93 -4.68 13.89
N GLN A 434 21.18 -4.71 14.36
CA GLN A 434 21.59 -4.30 15.71
C GLN A 434 21.76 -2.77 15.85
N ASN A 435 21.81 -2.02 14.75
CA ASN A 435 22.00 -0.59 14.78
C ASN A 435 20.75 0.11 15.32
N GLU A 436 20.95 1.10 16.20
CA GLU A 436 19.84 1.89 16.74
C GLU A 436 19.11 2.66 15.62
N GLY A 437 17.79 2.53 15.58
CA GLY A 437 16.95 3.18 14.57
C GLY A 437 16.92 2.49 13.19
N PHE A 438 17.62 1.36 13.01
CA PHE A 438 17.51 0.59 11.77
C PHE A 438 16.10 0.01 11.61
N MET A 439 15.55 0.15 10.41
CA MET A 439 14.29 -0.47 9.99
C MET A 439 14.51 -1.12 8.63
N ALA A 440 14.46 -2.44 8.59
CA ALA A 440 14.73 -3.22 7.37
C ALA A 440 13.83 -2.82 6.19
N SER A 441 12.55 -2.60 6.46
CA SER A 441 11.60 -2.15 5.43
C SER A 441 11.98 -0.81 4.80
N ARG A 442 12.39 0.18 5.58
CA ARG A 442 12.86 1.48 5.08
C ARG A 442 14.17 1.35 4.33
N TYR A 443 15.12 0.59 4.89
CA TYR A 443 16.43 0.38 4.28
C TYR A 443 16.32 -0.21 2.87
N PHE A 444 15.60 -1.31 2.70
CA PHE A 444 15.47 -1.97 1.40
C PHE A 444 14.58 -1.22 0.41
N LEU A 445 13.60 -0.46 0.86
CA LEU A 445 12.83 0.43 -0.03
C LEU A 445 13.70 1.56 -0.60
N ALA A 446 14.67 2.06 0.20
CA ALA A 446 15.62 3.10 -0.18
C ALA A 446 16.86 2.56 -0.92
N HIS A 447 17.01 1.23 -1.01
CA HIS A 447 18.23 0.62 -1.51
C HIS A 447 18.64 1.17 -2.89
N PRO A 448 19.96 1.47 -3.10
CA PRO A 448 20.47 2.05 -4.37
C PRO A 448 20.19 1.17 -5.58
N ASP A 449 20.21 -0.16 -5.41
CA ASP A 449 19.83 -1.09 -6.49
C ASP A 449 18.30 -1.08 -6.69
N PRO A 450 17.83 -0.66 -7.89
CA PRO A 450 16.41 -0.62 -8.20
C PRO A 450 15.72 -1.99 -8.15
N ASN A 451 16.46 -3.09 -8.35
CA ASN A 451 15.91 -4.44 -8.30
C ASN A 451 15.61 -4.85 -6.86
N ILE A 452 16.51 -4.56 -5.92
CA ILE A 452 16.32 -4.79 -4.48
C ILE A 452 15.17 -3.91 -3.97
N SER A 453 15.17 -2.61 -4.28
CA SER A 453 14.09 -1.70 -3.89
C SER A 453 12.73 -2.14 -4.42
N ARG A 454 12.66 -2.62 -5.68
CA ARG A 454 11.42 -3.14 -6.28
C ARG A 454 10.97 -4.44 -5.61
N LEU A 455 11.91 -5.34 -5.33
CA LEU A 455 11.63 -6.60 -4.63
C LEU A 455 11.10 -6.34 -3.22
N ALA A 456 11.76 -5.49 -2.45
CA ALA A 456 11.31 -5.07 -1.12
C ALA A 456 9.89 -4.48 -1.16
N ALA A 457 9.60 -3.60 -2.12
CA ALA A 457 8.27 -3.04 -2.31
C ALA A 457 7.19 -4.11 -2.57
N ASN A 458 7.53 -5.16 -3.33
CA ASN A 458 6.62 -6.29 -3.57
C ASN A 458 6.39 -7.13 -2.30
N LEU A 459 7.42 -7.35 -1.48
CA LEU A 459 7.36 -8.15 -0.26
C LEU A 459 6.63 -7.44 0.89
N ILE A 460 6.68 -6.11 0.91
CA ILE A 460 5.97 -5.30 1.90
C ILE A 460 4.48 -5.16 1.57
N SER A 461 4.12 -5.16 0.27
CA SER A 461 2.71 -5.02 -0.14
C SER A 461 1.91 -6.28 0.24
N ASP A 462 0.80 -6.07 0.98
CA ASP A 462 -0.10 -7.15 1.34
C ASP A 462 -0.93 -7.55 0.11
N LYS A 463 -0.78 -8.79 -0.33
CA LYS A 463 -1.58 -9.35 -1.45
C LYS A 463 -3.06 -9.52 -1.09
N TYR A 464 -3.36 -9.68 0.20
CA TYR A 464 -4.72 -9.90 0.69
C TYR A 464 -4.97 -8.99 1.88
N GLN A 465 -5.89 -8.04 1.74
CA GLN A 465 -6.46 -7.34 2.88
C GLN A 465 -7.65 -8.16 3.40
N LEU A 466 -7.63 -8.45 4.69
CA LEU A 466 -8.80 -8.99 5.37
C LEU A 466 -9.96 -8.01 5.18
N SER A 467 -11.12 -8.53 4.75
CA SER A 467 -12.29 -7.68 4.59
C SER A 467 -12.60 -6.97 5.91
N LYS A 468 -13.13 -5.75 5.85
CA LYS A 468 -13.58 -4.98 7.04
C LYS A 468 -14.51 -5.77 7.96
N TYR A 469 -15.13 -6.83 7.45
CA TYR A 469 -15.97 -7.75 8.21
C TYR A 469 -15.16 -8.61 9.18
N HIS A 470 -14.01 -9.14 8.75
CA HIS A 470 -13.17 -10.01 9.59
C HIS A 470 -12.38 -9.23 10.66
N THR A 471 -11.89 -8.03 10.34
CA THR A 471 -11.21 -7.16 11.32
C THR A 471 -12.15 -6.61 12.40
N LYS A 472 -13.48 -6.61 12.16
CA LYS A 472 -14.48 -6.08 13.09
C LYS A 472 -14.98 -7.10 14.11
N PHE A 473 -14.77 -8.41 13.86
CA PHE A 473 -15.37 -9.51 14.63
C PHE A 473 -14.38 -10.47 15.31
N ARG A 474 -13.05 -10.30 15.09
CA ARG A 474 -12.00 -11.01 15.80
C ARG A 474 -10.83 -10.08 16.03
N GLU A 475 -10.26 -10.06 17.24
CA GLU A 475 -8.88 -9.67 17.47
C GLU A 475 -8.03 -10.71 16.75
N LEU A 476 -7.65 -10.39 15.51
CA LEU A 476 -6.68 -11.20 14.79
C LEU A 476 -5.32 -10.84 15.34
N GLU A 477 -4.68 -11.78 16.01
CA GLU A 477 -3.28 -11.70 16.38
C GLU A 477 -2.48 -11.26 15.15
N GLN A 478 -1.67 -10.23 15.32
CA GLN A 478 -0.87 -9.68 14.23
C GLN A 478 0.23 -10.67 13.86
N GLU A 479 0.71 -10.64 12.62
CA GLU A 479 1.85 -11.45 12.17
C GLU A 479 3.09 -11.21 13.06
N GLU A 480 3.23 -9.98 13.56
CA GLU A 480 4.29 -9.56 14.48
C GLU A 480 4.29 -10.32 15.82
N ASP A 481 3.12 -10.70 16.33
CA ASP A 481 2.97 -11.37 17.62
C ASP A 481 3.34 -12.86 17.60
N LYS A 482 3.61 -13.40 16.41
CA LYS A 482 3.88 -14.84 16.17
C LYS A 482 5.19 -15.10 15.44
N LEU A 483 6.10 -14.13 15.41
CA LEU A 483 7.36 -14.27 14.68
C LEU A 483 8.20 -15.43 15.20
N ASP A 484 8.17 -15.69 16.50
CA ASP A 484 8.83 -16.79 17.20
C ASP A 484 8.39 -18.19 16.72
N TYR A 485 7.18 -18.29 16.19
CA TYR A 485 6.65 -19.51 15.57
C TYR A 485 6.80 -19.51 14.05
N LEU A 486 6.50 -18.38 13.39
CA LEU A 486 6.42 -18.30 11.94
C LEU A 486 7.80 -18.34 11.28
N VAL A 487 8.80 -17.65 11.82
CA VAL A 487 10.15 -17.61 11.25
C VAL A 487 10.84 -18.98 11.29
N PRO A 488 10.91 -19.69 12.42
CA PRO A 488 11.47 -21.06 12.46
C PRO A 488 10.75 -22.02 11.50
N ARG A 489 9.43 -21.95 11.42
CA ARG A 489 8.64 -22.79 10.51
C ARG A 489 9.07 -22.62 9.05
N GLU A 490 9.26 -21.39 8.58
CA GLU A 490 9.69 -21.13 7.19
C GLU A 490 11.15 -21.56 6.96
N ILE A 491 12.02 -21.46 7.98
CA ILE A 491 13.39 -21.99 7.90
C ILE A 491 13.35 -23.52 7.75
N TYR A 492 12.56 -24.23 8.55
CA TYR A 492 12.40 -25.68 8.42
C TYR A 492 11.85 -26.06 7.05
N SER A 493 10.89 -25.30 6.51
CA SER A 493 10.35 -25.52 5.17
C SER A 493 11.43 -25.41 4.07
N MET A 494 12.36 -24.45 4.20
CA MET A 494 13.48 -24.31 3.29
C MET A 494 14.49 -25.46 3.45
N LYS A 495 14.83 -25.85 4.68
CA LYS A 495 15.74 -26.98 4.95
C LYS A 495 15.19 -28.30 4.41
N ASP A 496 13.90 -28.56 4.60
CA ASP A 496 13.21 -29.74 4.08
C ASP A 496 13.27 -29.79 2.54
N ALA A 497 12.97 -28.68 1.89
CA ALA A 497 13.07 -28.58 0.42
C ALA A 497 14.50 -28.85 -0.09
N TYR A 498 15.52 -28.36 0.63
CA TYR A 498 16.93 -28.61 0.31
C TYR A 498 17.28 -30.10 0.44
N ILE A 499 16.88 -30.74 1.53
CA ILE A 499 17.12 -32.17 1.77
C ILE A 499 16.45 -33.01 0.66
N LEU A 500 15.19 -32.72 0.35
CA LEU A 500 14.45 -33.41 -0.72
C LEU A 500 15.12 -33.23 -2.09
N TYR A 501 15.63 -32.05 -2.38
CA TYR A 501 16.39 -31.79 -3.61
C TYR A 501 17.67 -32.61 -3.68
N LYS A 502 18.45 -32.63 -2.59
CA LYS A 502 19.67 -33.45 -2.48
C LYS A 502 19.41 -34.95 -2.63
N ILE A 503 18.36 -35.46 -2.00
CA ILE A 503 17.96 -36.86 -2.15
C ILE A 503 17.68 -37.20 -3.62
N LYS A 504 16.90 -36.33 -4.32
CA LYS A 504 16.61 -36.52 -5.74
C LYS A 504 17.86 -36.47 -6.63
N ASP A 505 18.79 -35.55 -6.36
CA ASP A 505 20.05 -35.43 -7.07
C ASP A 505 20.91 -36.69 -6.89
N ILE A 506 21.04 -37.18 -5.66
CA ILE A 506 21.78 -38.40 -5.36
C ILE A 506 21.12 -39.62 -6.05
N GLN A 507 19.78 -39.74 -5.98
CA GLN A 507 19.05 -40.79 -6.68
C GLN A 507 19.27 -40.76 -8.19
N ALA A 508 19.29 -39.56 -8.79
CA ALA A 508 19.57 -39.41 -10.21
C ALA A 508 21.00 -39.85 -10.57
N LYS A 509 22.00 -39.47 -9.75
CA LYS A 509 23.40 -39.89 -9.92
C LYS A 509 23.60 -41.40 -9.77
N ILE A 510 22.93 -42.01 -8.78
CA ILE A 510 22.93 -43.48 -8.61
C ILE A 510 22.36 -44.16 -9.86
N LYS A 511 21.23 -43.69 -10.36
CA LYS A 511 20.61 -44.24 -11.57
C LYS A 511 21.49 -44.08 -12.82
N GLU A 512 22.20 -42.96 -12.94
CA GLU A 512 23.13 -42.71 -14.02
C GLU A 512 24.37 -43.63 -13.95
N ALA A 513 24.93 -43.82 -12.74
CA ALA A 513 26.03 -44.74 -12.49
C ALA A 513 25.63 -46.20 -12.80
N GLN A 514 24.45 -46.64 -12.37
CA GLN A 514 23.94 -47.96 -12.70
C GLN A 514 23.76 -48.18 -14.22
N ASN A 515 23.29 -47.15 -14.93
CA ASN A 515 23.15 -47.22 -16.38
C ASN A 515 24.50 -47.22 -17.14
N LYS A 516 25.56 -46.68 -16.56
CA LYS A 516 26.92 -46.68 -17.11
C LYS A 516 27.72 -47.94 -16.78
N GLY A 517 27.21 -48.83 -15.92
CA GLY A 517 27.89 -50.06 -15.50
C GLY A 517 29.02 -49.86 -14.48
N ASP A 518 29.16 -48.65 -13.95
CA ASP A 518 30.08 -48.34 -12.85
C ASP A 518 29.41 -48.75 -11.54
N MET A 519 29.67 -49.98 -11.10
CA MET A 519 29.34 -50.46 -9.77
C MET A 519 30.62 -50.50 -8.93
N GLU A 520 31.18 -49.37 -8.55
CA GLU A 520 32.08 -49.24 -7.41
C GLU A 520 31.56 -48.17 -6.41
#